data_9098aae21e52611da979575201801d4b
#
_entry.id   9098aae21e52611da979575201801d4b
#
_cell.length_a   1.000
_cell.length_b   1.000
_cell.length_c   1.000
_cell.angle_alpha   90.00
_cell.angle_beta   90.00
_cell.angle_gamma   90.00
#
_symmetry.space_group_name_H-M   'P 1'
#
loop_
_entity.id
_entity.type
_entity.pdbx_description
1 polymer ?
#
loop_
_entity_poly.entity_id
_entity_poly.type
_entity_poly.pdbx_seq_one_letter_code
_entity_poly.pdbx_strand_id
1 'polypeptide(L)'
;PNCPQAIYMFYAVNLVGGIANMIHPLSAEKEIEFYLNESESVTAITLDQFYNKFESIRQNTKVVNIIIASVKDELSKPVRAGYMLTEGRKIAKIPKDAPVIRWKEFMNMGKACFWNYSVKRTGDDPAVILYSGGTTGTTKGIVLTNRNFNALGQQVIAANPMFNPGDKMLAAMPLFHGFGLGVCVHTMLSQGGRCILVPRFTAKSYAKLITKYHCNFIAGVPTLYEALLRLSSMENADLSSLKGVF
;
A
#
# COMPACT_ATOMS: atom_id res chain seq x y z
N PRO A 1 -2.71 -4.75 1.44
CA PRO A 1 -2.98 -3.88 2.57
C PRO A 1 -1.94 -2.78 2.70
N ASN A 2 -2.21 -1.79 3.58
CA ASN A 2 -1.27 -0.72 3.86
C ASN A 2 -0.10 -1.27 4.68
N CYS A 3 0.97 -1.62 4.02
CA CYS A 3 2.19 -2.14 4.64
C CYS A 3 3.43 -1.61 3.91
N PRO A 4 4.60 -1.54 4.58
CA PRO A 4 5.83 -1.04 3.98
C PRO A 4 6.23 -1.80 2.71
N GLN A 5 6.07 -3.12 2.70
CA GLN A 5 6.43 -3.96 1.56
C GLN A 5 5.69 -3.57 0.28
N ALA A 6 4.41 -3.19 0.36
CA ALA A 6 3.66 -2.73 -0.80
C ALA A 6 4.24 -1.43 -1.39
N ILE A 7 4.70 -0.52 -0.52
CA ILE A 7 5.34 0.73 -0.94
C ILE A 7 6.73 0.46 -1.52
N TYR A 8 7.54 -0.36 -0.87
CA TYR A 8 8.86 -0.75 -1.38
C TYR A 8 8.73 -1.35 -2.78
N MET A 9 7.79 -2.29 -2.97
CA MET A 9 7.61 -2.92 -4.26
C MET A 9 7.04 -2.00 -5.32
N PHE A 10 6.14 -1.06 -4.96
CA PHE A 10 5.66 -0.05 -5.89
C PHE A 10 6.83 0.74 -6.51
N TYR A 11 7.72 1.26 -5.69
CA TYR A 11 8.89 2.01 -6.19
C TYR A 11 9.93 1.11 -6.86
N ALA A 12 10.21 -0.08 -6.31
CA ALA A 12 11.19 -1.00 -6.87
C ALA A 12 10.78 -1.48 -8.28
N VAL A 13 9.51 -1.82 -8.48
CA VAL A 13 8.98 -2.21 -9.79
C VAL A 13 9.16 -1.07 -10.81
N ASN A 14 8.86 0.16 -10.42
CA ASN A 14 9.06 1.32 -11.28
C ASN A 14 10.55 1.58 -11.58
N LEU A 15 11.44 1.43 -10.60
CA LEU A 15 12.88 1.59 -10.80
C LEU A 15 13.47 0.65 -11.84
N VAL A 16 12.97 -0.59 -11.91
CA VAL A 16 13.41 -1.58 -12.90
C VAL A 16 12.61 -1.53 -14.20
N GLY A 17 11.75 -0.54 -14.38
CA GLY A 17 10.98 -0.33 -15.60
C GLY A 17 9.68 -1.11 -15.69
N GLY A 18 9.27 -1.80 -14.63
CA GLY A 18 7.99 -2.50 -14.57
C GLY A 18 6.81 -1.56 -14.30
N ILE A 19 5.61 -2.10 -14.41
CA ILE A 19 4.34 -1.43 -14.10
C ILE A 19 3.76 -2.10 -12.85
N ALA A 20 3.47 -1.32 -11.82
CA ALA A 20 2.86 -1.84 -10.60
C ALA A 20 1.36 -2.07 -10.82
N ASN A 21 0.91 -3.33 -10.73
CA ASN A 21 -0.49 -3.68 -10.78
C ASN A 21 -1.06 -3.77 -9.37
N MET A 22 -1.90 -2.80 -8.99
CA MET A 22 -2.39 -2.64 -7.61
C MET A 22 -3.78 -3.23 -7.45
N ILE A 23 -3.83 -4.48 -6.96
CA ILE A 23 -5.07 -5.23 -6.80
C ILE A 23 -5.56 -5.15 -5.36
N HIS A 24 -6.88 -5.04 -5.17
CA HIS A 24 -7.51 -5.11 -3.85
C HIS A 24 -7.28 -6.50 -3.21
N PRO A 25 -6.64 -6.59 -2.04
CA PRO A 25 -6.26 -7.88 -1.45
C PRO A 25 -7.44 -8.75 -1.02
N LEU A 26 -8.62 -8.15 -0.84
CA LEU A 26 -9.85 -8.87 -0.48
C LEU A 26 -10.74 -9.21 -1.69
N SER A 27 -10.34 -8.86 -2.91
CA SER A 27 -11.06 -9.27 -4.12
C SER A 27 -11.26 -10.79 -4.16
N ALA A 28 -12.33 -11.21 -4.82
CA ALA A 28 -12.58 -12.63 -5.08
C ALA A 28 -11.47 -13.23 -5.96
N GLU A 29 -11.23 -14.53 -5.85
CA GLU A 29 -10.18 -15.24 -6.62
C GLU A 29 -10.32 -14.99 -8.12
N LYS A 30 -11.54 -15.07 -8.66
CA LYS A 30 -11.84 -14.82 -10.08
C LYS A 30 -11.56 -13.39 -10.52
N GLU A 31 -11.74 -12.41 -9.64
CA GLU A 31 -11.38 -11.03 -9.93
C GLU A 31 -9.85 -10.86 -9.97
N ILE A 32 -9.14 -11.46 -9.00
CA ILE A 32 -7.67 -11.43 -8.98
C ILE A 32 -7.11 -12.12 -10.22
N GLU A 33 -7.64 -13.29 -10.60
CA GLU A 33 -7.28 -14.02 -11.82
C GLU A 33 -7.47 -13.13 -13.06
N PHE A 34 -8.63 -12.47 -13.18
CA PHE A 34 -8.93 -11.54 -14.27
C PHE A 34 -7.91 -10.38 -14.32
N TYR A 35 -7.65 -9.71 -13.19
CA TYR A 35 -6.72 -8.58 -13.15
C TYR A 35 -5.28 -8.99 -13.49
N LEU A 36 -4.83 -10.15 -13.03
CA LEU A 36 -3.50 -10.66 -13.33
C LEU A 36 -3.33 -11.01 -14.81
N ASN A 37 -4.37 -11.58 -15.42
CA ASN A 37 -4.36 -11.92 -16.85
C ASN A 37 -4.48 -10.68 -17.74
N GLU A 38 -5.37 -9.76 -17.42
CA GLU A 38 -5.57 -8.51 -18.17
C GLU A 38 -4.31 -7.64 -18.19
N SER A 39 -3.59 -7.60 -17.07
CA SER A 39 -2.33 -6.85 -16.95
C SER A 39 -1.10 -7.65 -17.37
N GLU A 40 -1.25 -8.90 -17.77
CA GLU A 40 -0.15 -9.83 -18.08
C GLU A 40 0.90 -9.93 -16.96
N SER A 41 0.47 -9.86 -15.72
CA SER A 41 1.36 -9.88 -14.56
C SER A 41 2.15 -11.19 -14.48
N VAL A 42 3.48 -11.10 -14.40
CA VAL A 42 4.39 -12.26 -14.30
C VAL A 42 4.91 -12.51 -12.90
N THR A 43 4.82 -11.49 -12.02
CA THR A 43 5.23 -11.58 -10.62
C THR A 43 4.13 -11.01 -9.74
N ALA A 44 3.76 -11.73 -8.71
CA ALA A 44 2.82 -11.27 -7.69
C ALA A 44 3.51 -11.14 -6.34
N ILE A 45 3.20 -10.06 -5.59
CA ILE A 45 3.53 -9.96 -4.18
C ILE A 45 2.25 -9.91 -3.37
N THR A 46 2.18 -10.71 -2.33
CA THR A 46 1.03 -10.74 -1.43
C THR A 46 1.45 -11.02 0.01
N LEU A 47 0.54 -10.81 0.97
CA LEU A 47 0.78 -11.23 2.34
C LEU A 47 0.42 -12.71 2.56
N ASP A 48 1.09 -13.33 3.52
CA ASP A 48 0.90 -14.72 3.92
C ASP A 48 -0.57 -15.12 4.14
N GLN A 49 -1.38 -14.22 4.68
CA GLN A 49 -2.82 -14.44 4.89
C GLN A 49 -3.63 -14.59 3.59
N PHE A 50 -3.09 -14.19 2.43
CA PHE A 50 -3.76 -14.29 1.13
C PHE A 50 -3.14 -15.35 0.22
N TYR A 51 -2.15 -16.10 0.70
CA TYR A 51 -1.44 -17.10 -0.10
C TYR A 51 -2.39 -18.07 -0.82
N ASN A 52 -3.36 -18.63 -0.11
CA ASN A 52 -4.27 -19.62 -0.69
C ASN A 52 -5.05 -19.08 -1.90
N LYS A 53 -5.42 -17.78 -1.90
CA LYS A 53 -6.09 -17.17 -3.05
C LYS A 53 -5.22 -17.14 -4.30
N PHE A 54 -3.93 -16.84 -4.13
CA PHE A 54 -2.99 -16.80 -5.26
C PHE A 54 -2.62 -18.20 -5.74
N GLU A 55 -2.48 -19.15 -4.82
CA GLU A 55 -2.18 -20.53 -5.17
C GLU A 55 -3.32 -21.19 -5.94
N SER A 56 -4.58 -20.93 -5.56
CA SER A 56 -5.76 -21.51 -6.24
C SER A 56 -5.91 -21.06 -7.70
N ILE A 57 -5.44 -19.86 -8.04
CA ILE A 57 -5.58 -19.30 -9.40
C ILE A 57 -4.27 -19.31 -10.21
N ARG A 58 -3.15 -19.71 -9.59
CA ARG A 58 -1.82 -19.59 -10.17
C ARG A 58 -1.73 -20.20 -11.58
N GLN A 59 -2.24 -21.44 -11.73
CA GLN A 59 -2.19 -22.16 -13.01
C GLN A 59 -3.02 -21.51 -14.12
N ASN A 60 -3.97 -20.64 -13.77
CA ASN A 60 -4.82 -19.92 -14.70
C ASN A 60 -4.26 -18.55 -15.09
N THR A 61 -3.06 -18.20 -14.61
CA THR A 61 -2.43 -16.90 -14.83
C THR A 61 -1.03 -17.04 -15.40
N LYS A 62 -0.47 -15.94 -15.89
CA LYS A 62 0.94 -15.85 -16.35
C LYS A 62 1.94 -15.67 -15.19
N VAL A 63 1.48 -15.73 -13.92
CA VAL A 63 2.34 -15.48 -12.75
C VAL A 63 3.32 -16.62 -12.55
N VAL A 64 4.60 -16.32 -12.74
CA VAL A 64 5.72 -17.25 -12.52
C VAL A 64 6.21 -17.18 -11.09
N ASN A 65 6.37 -15.96 -10.57
CA ASN A 65 6.92 -15.70 -9.23
C ASN A 65 5.84 -15.20 -8.28
N ILE A 66 5.72 -15.85 -7.13
CA ILE A 66 4.91 -15.35 -6.01
C ILE A 66 5.84 -15.02 -4.85
N ILE A 67 5.89 -13.74 -4.49
CA ILE A 67 6.64 -13.24 -3.34
C ILE A 67 5.66 -13.13 -2.16
N ILE A 68 5.98 -13.80 -1.06
CA ILE A 68 5.16 -13.79 0.14
C ILE A 68 5.82 -12.94 1.21
N ALA A 69 5.18 -11.83 1.54
CA ALA A 69 5.51 -10.98 2.68
C ALA A 69 4.61 -11.31 3.89
N SER A 70 5.00 -10.87 5.05
CA SER A 70 4.19 -10.97 6.27
C SER A 70 4.23 -9.65 7.03
N VAL A 71 3.15 -9.31 7.70
CA VAL A 71 3.10 -8.13 8.58
C VAL A 71 4.23 -8.15 9.60
N LYS A 72 4.58 -9.34 10.12
CA LYS A 72 5.66 -9.51 11.12
C LYS A 72 7.05 -9.11 10.63
N ASP A 73 7.28 -9.08 9.30
CA ASP A 73 8.62 -8.86 8.74
C ASP A 73 9.16 -7.47 9.06
N GLU A 74 8.26 -6.47 9.15
CA GLU A 74 8.58 -5.06 9.42
C GLU A 74 8.27 -4.64 10.87
N LEU A 75 7.88 -5.57 11.74
CA LEU A 75 7.61 -5.27 13.14
C LEU A 75 8.87 -5.36 14.00
N SER A 76 9.02 -4.44 14.96
CA SER A 76 10.06 -4.54 16.00
C SER A 76 9.92 -5.84 16.80
N LYS A 77 11.01 -6.33 17.34
CA LYS A 77 11.02 -7.63 18.07
C LYS A 77 9.90 -7.80 19.08
N PRO A 78 9.62 -6.84 20.02
CA PRO A 78 8.57 -7.01 21.01
C PRO A 78 7.17 -7.00 20.38
N VAL A 79 6.93 -6.13 19.39
CA VAL A 79 5.64 -6.05 18.69
C VAL A 79 5.41 -7.30 17.84
N ARG A 80 6.45 -7.83 17.22
CA ARG A 80 6.40 -9.11 16.49
C ARG A 80 6.00 -10.27 17.40
N ALA A 81 6.55 -10.36 18.60
CA ALA A 81 6.18 -11.40 19.55
C ALA A 81 4.70 -11.30 19.91
N GLY A 82 4.20 -10.12 20.24
CA GLY A 82 2.77 -9.89 20.49
C GLY A 82 1.88 -10.23 19.31
N TYR A 83 2.27 -9.83 18.09
CA TYR A 83 1.56 -10.17 16.87
C TYR A 83 1.47 -11.69 16.65
N MET A 84 2.58 -12.41 16.84
CA MET A 84 2.62 -13.86 16.68
C MET A 84 1.74 -14.62 17.67
N LEU A 85 1.55 -14.07 18.86
CA LEU A 85 0.67 -14.65 19.88
C LEU A 85 -0.82 -14.35 19.64
N THR A 86 -1.14 -13.36 18.83
CA THR A 86 -2.50 -12.90 18.56
C THR A 86 -2.91 -13.18 17.10
N GLU A 87 -2.77 -12.20 16.22
CA GLU A 87 -3.23 -12.28 14.83
C GLU A 87 -2.41 -13.29 14.00
N GLY A 88 -1.12 -13.38 14.22
CA GLY A 88 -0.24 -14.29 13.48
C GLY A 88 -0.59 -15.77 13.64
N ARG A 89 -1.27 -16.14 14.74
CA ARG A 89 -1.74 -17.51 14.98
C ARG A 89 -2.90 -17.93 14.08
N LYS A 90 -3.66 -16.96 13.57
CA LYS A 90 -4.84 -17.17 12.71
C LYS A 90 -4.46 -17.40 11.25
N ILE A 91 -3.22 -17.10 10.88
CA ILE A 91 -2.75 -17.21 9.49
C ILE A 91 -2.39 -18.67 9.22
N ALA A 92 -2.95 -19.22 8.14
CA ALA A 92 -2.63 -20.57 7.70
C ALA A 92 -1.13 -20.71 7.39
N LYS A 93 -0.55 -21.84 7.78
CA LYS A 93 0.86 -22.10 7.49
C LYS A 93 1.04 -22.40 6.00
N ILE A 94 1.91 -21.65 5.36
CA ILE A 94 2.34 -21.94 3.99
C ILE A 94 3.32 -23.13 4.02
N PRO A 95 3.11 -24.18 3.21
CA PRO A 95 4.01 -25.31 3.11
C PRO A 95 5.47 -24.88 2.92
N LYS A 96 6.40 -25.64 3.47
CA LYS A 96 7.84 -25.29 3.34
C LYS A 96 8.36 -25.45 1.92
N ASP A 97 7.80 -26.39 1.20
CA ASP A 97 8.08 -26.73 -0.20
C ASP A 97 7.21 -25.95 -1.20
N ALA A 98 6.33 -25.06 -0.72
CA ALA A 98 5.54 -24.20 -1.60
C ALA A 98 6.46 -23.42 -2.56
N PRO A 99 6.13 -23.36 -3.87
CA PRO A 99 6.96 -22.70 -4.87
C PRO A 99 6.80 -21.17 -4.82
N VAL A 100 7.18 -20.59 -3.70
CA VAL A 100 7.08 -19.14 -3.42
C VAL A 100 8.41 -18.60 -2.89
N ILE A 101 8.68 -17.35 -3.14
CA ILE A 101 9.85 -16.64 -2.60
C ILE A 101 9.39 -15.91 -1.32
N ARG A 102 9.98 -16.23 -0.19
CA ARG A 102 9.64 -15.55 1.06
C ARG A 102 10.31 -14.19 1.15
N TRP A 103 9.67 -13.20 1.76
CA TRP A 103 10.16 -11.82 1.84
C TRP A 103 11.62 -11.70 2.27
N LYS A 104 11.99 -12.43 3.33
CA LYS A 104 13.39 -12.44 3.81
C LYS A 104 14.38 -12.99 2.78
N GLU A 105 13.98 -14.01 2.06
CA GLU A 105 14.76 -14.59 0.97
C GLU A 105 14.91 -13.60 -0.18
N PHE A 106 13.80 -13.02 -0.63
CA PHE A 106 13.77 -11.97 -1.65
C PHE A 106 14.71 -10.81 -1.31
N MET A 107 14.64 -10.31 -0.07
CA MET A 107 15.53 -9.24 0.39
C MET A 107 17.01 -9.65 0.46
N ASN A 108 17.30 -10.92 0.76
CA ASN A 108 18.66 -11.43 0.75
C ASN A 108 19.21 -11.61 -0.68
N MET A 109 18.36 -12.03 -1.63
CA MET A 109 18.73 -12.06 -3.06
C MET A 109 19.16 -10.67 -3.53
N GLY A 110 18.43 -9.63 -3.14
CA GLY A 110 18.79 -8.24 -3.46
C GLY A 110 20.15 -7.80 -2.90
N LYS A 111 20.56 -8.31 -1.73
CA LYS A 111 21.90 -8.01 -1.17
C LYS A 111 23.06 -8.58 -1.98
N ALA A 112 22.80 -9.63 -2.75
CA ALA A 112 23.80 -10.21 -3.66
C ALA A 112 23.86 -9.51 -5.02
N CYS A 113 22.97 -8.55 -5.27
CA CYS A 113 22.95 -7.79 -6.52
C CYS A 113 23.88 -6.58 -6.41
N PHE A 114 24.99 -6.61 -7.16
CA PHE A 114 26.01 -5.55 -7.17
C PHE A 114 25.79 -4.52 -8.30
N TRP A 115 24.81 -4.74 -9.17
CA TRP A 115 24.55 -3.90 -10.33
C TRP A 115 23.41 -2.93 -10.06
N ASN A 116 23.49 -1.75 -10.67
CA ASN A 116 22.35 -0.85 -10.73
C ASN A 116 21.43 -1.29 -11.86
N TYR A 117 20.27 -1.84 -11.50
CA TYR A 117 19.22 -2.30 -12.44
C TYR A 117 18.21 -1.22 -12.78
N SER A 118 18.38 0.00 -12.27
CA SER A 118 17.46 1.09 -12.60
C SER A 118 17.51 1.41 -14.10
N VAL A 119 16.35 1.62 -14.66
CA VAL A 119 16.21 2.02 -16.07
C VAL A 119 15.79 3.48 -16.16
N LYS A 120 16.22 4.16 -17.22
CA LYS A 120 15.80 5.53 -17.49
C LYS A 120 14.31 5.51 -17.88
N ARG A 121 13.51 6.27 -17.14
CA ARG A 121 12.07 6.42 -17.39
C ARG A 121 11.75 7.88 -17.69
N THR A 122 10.69 8.08 -18.46
CA THR A 122 10.12 9.40 -18.78
C THR A 122 8.82 9.62 -17.99
N GLY A 123 8.31 10.84 -18.06
CA GLY A 123 7.00 11.16 -17.48
C GLY A 123 5.84 10.40 -18.12
N ASP A 124 5.96 10.04 -19.38
CA ASP A 124 4.89 9.40 -20.15
C ASP A 124 4.90 7.87 -20.04
N ASP A 125 5.95 7.29 -19.43
CA ASP A 125 6.00 5.85 -19.20
C ASP A 125 4.95 5.42 -18.16
N PRO A 126 4.27 4.27 -18.40
CA PRO A 126 3.32 3.69 -17.45
C PRO A 126 3.99 3.37 -16.12
N ALA A 127 3.36 3.75 -15.01
CA ALA A 127 3.86 3.52 -13.66
C ALA A 127 3.01 2.49 -12.90
N VAL A 128 1.69 2.60 -13.03
CA VAL A 128 0.77 1.82 -12.21
C VAL A 128 -0.54 1.56 -12.93
N ILE A 129 -1.14 0.41 -12.63
CA ILE A 129 -2.52 0.08 -12.99
C ILE A 129 -3.35 0.10 -11.72
N LEU A 130 -4.42 0.90 -11.72
CA LEU A 130 -5.42 0.97 -10.65
C LEU A 130 -6.78 0.57 -11.21
N TYR A 131 -7.58 -0.11 -10.41
CA TYR A 131 -8.89 -0.57 -10.83
C TYR A 131 -10.02 0.31 -10.31
N SER A 132 -10.95 0.68 -11.20
CA SER A 132 -12.16 1.39 -10.84
C SER A 132 -13.38 0.50 -11.01
N GLY A 133 -14.34 0.58 -10.07
CA GLY A 133 -15.67 0.03 -10.29
C GLY A 133 -16.34 0.82 -11.42
N GLY A 134 -16.45 0.20 -12.61
CA GLY A 134 -17.09 0.85 -13.74
C GLY A 134 -18.58 1.05 -13.50
N THR A 135 -19.12 2.19 -13.88
CA THR A 135 -20.58 2.47 -13.89
C THR A 135 -21.34 1.50 -14.79
N THR A 136 -20.65 0.81 -15.70
CA THR A 136 -21.18 -0.19 -16.65
C THR A 136 -21.08 -1.63 -16.14
N GLY A 137 -20.74 -1.84 -14.86
CA GLY A 137 -20.64 -3.18 -14.25
C GLY A 137 -19.31 -3.91 -14.50
N THR A 138 -18.48 -3.49 -15.47
CA THR A 138 -17.17 -4.09 -15.73
C THR A 138 -16.07 -3.23 -15.13
N THR A 139 -15.26 -3.81 -14.25
CA THR A 139 -14.10 -3.12 -13.67
C THR A 139 -13.06 -2.85 -14.76
N LYS A 140 -12.53 -1.63 -14.79
CA LYS A 140 -11.50 -1.19 -15.76
C LYS A 140 -10.18 -0.97 -15.06
N GLY A 141 -9.10 -1.48 -15.66
CA GLY A 141 -7.73 -1.16 -15.28
C GLY A 141 -7.32 0.18 -15.90
N ILE A 142 -7.04 1.16 -15.06
CA ILE A 142 -6.61 2.50 -15.47
C ILE A 142 -5.10 2.56 -15.37
N VAL A 143 -4.43 2.73 -16.50
CA VAL A 143 -2.98 2.91 -16.57
C VAL A 143 -2.67 4.38 -16.28
N LEU A 144 -1.88 4.61 -15.23
CA LEU A 144 -1.39 5.94 -14.87
C LEU A 144 0.12 6.02 -15.10
N THR A 145 0.57 7.14 -15.67
CA THR A 145 1.97 7.38 -15.99
C THR A 145 2.73 7.99 -14.81
N ASN A 146 4.07 8.01 -14.90
CA ASN A 146 4.92 8.72 -13.96
C ASN A 146 4.51 10.20 -13.85
N ARG A 147 4.15 10.83 -14.97
CA ARG A 147 3.68 12.23 -15.00
C ARG A 147 2.40 12.41 -14.19
N ASN A 148 1.42 11.50 -14.32
CA ASN A 148 0.17 11.58 -13.56
C ASN A 148 0.42 11.58 -12.07
N PHE A 149 1.26 10.64 -11.58
CA PHE A 149 1.57 10.53 -10.16
C PHE A 149 2.38 11.70 -9.62
N ASN A 150 3.43 12.11 -10.34
CA ASN A 150 4.27 13.24 -9.94
C ASN A 150 3.50 14.57 -9.98
N ALA A 151 2.66 14.77 -11.02
CA ALA A 151 1.82 15.98 -11.12
C ALA A 151 0.82 16.03 -9.97
N LEU A 152 0.16 14.91 -9.62
CA LEU A 152 -0.72 14.84 -8.47
C LEU A 152 0.00 15.26 -7.19
N GLY A 153 1.21 14.73 -6.94
CA GLY A 153 2.00 15.11 -5.77
C GLY A 153 2.29 16.60 -5.69
N GLN A 154 2.71 17.21 -6.81
CA GLN A 154 2.97 18.63 -6.90
C GLN A 154 1.70 19.48 -6.70
N GLN A 155 0.58 19.08 -7.31
CA GLN A 155 -0.70 19.79 -7.18
C GLN A 155 -1.21 19.76 -5.73
N VAL A 156 -1.13 18.62 -5.06
CA VAL A 156 -1.55 18.49 -3.66
C VAL A 156 -0.72 19.41 -2.76
N ILE A 157 0.60 19.45 -2.96
CA ILE A 157 1.48 20.35 -2.18
C ILE A 157 1.24 21.82 -2.52
N ALA A 158 1.08 22.17 -3.77
CA ALA A 158 0.78 23.55 -4.18
C ALA A 158 -0.54 24.05 -3.56
N ALA A 159 -1.52 23.17 -3.40
CA ALA A 159 -2.78 23.48 -2.73
C ALA A 159 -2.66 23.54 -1.19
N ASN A 160 -1.54 23.10 -0.63
CA ASN A 160 -1.32 23.02 0.82
C ASN A 160 -0.02 23.73 1.24
N PRO A 161 -0.01 25.05 1.27
CA PRO A 161 1.21 25.84 1.54
C PRO A 161 1.77 25.64 2.96
N MET A 162 1.01 24.99 3.85
CA MET A 162 1.45 24.66 5.20
C MET A 162 2.31 23.39 5.28
N PHE A 163 2.47 22.64 4.17
CA PHE A 163 3.30 21.43 4.15
C PHE A 163 4.79 21.78 4.33
N ASN A 164 5.48 21.01 5.15
CA ASN A 164 6.92 21.07 5.32
C ASN A 164 7.53 19.65 5.23
N PRO A 165 8.76 19.50 4.71
CA PRO A 165 9.49 18.24 4.80
C PRO A 165 9.54 17.72 6.24
N GLY A 166 9.29 16.44 6.41
CA GLY A 166 9.18 15.80 7.74
C GLY A 166 7.77 15.73 8.30
N ASP A 167 6.79 16.46 7.73
CA ASP A 167 5.39 16.34 8.11
C ASP A 167 4.85 14.92 7.94
N LYS A 168 3.87 14.57 8.75
CA LYS A 168 3.36 13.19 8.88
C LYS A 168 1.92 13.10 8.38
N MET A 169 1.68 12.20 7.45
CA MET A 169 0.35 11.80 6.98
C MET A 169 -0.08 10.53 7.71
N LEU A 170 -1.28 10.51 8.27
CA LEU A 170 -1.90 9.28 8.74
C LEU A 170 -2.58 8.57 7.55
N ALA A 171 -1.87 7.61 6.97
CA ALA A 171 -2.23 6.95 5.71
C ALA A 171 -3.14 5.74 5.96
N ALA A 172 -4.45 5.99 6.08
CA ALA A 172 -5.47 4.96 6.24
C ALA A 172 -6.13 4.56 4.92
N MET A 173 -6.08 5.43 3.91
CA MET A 173 -6.68 5.13 2.61
C MET A 173 -5.92 3.99 1.93
N PRO A 174 -6.64 3.07 1.23
CA PRO A 174 -6.05 1.87 0.65
C PRO A 174 -5.00 2.17 -0.41
N LEU A 175 -3.86 1.47 -0.38
CA LEU A 175 -2.77 1.61 -1.35
C LEU A 175 -3.12 1.09 -2.75
N PHE A 176 -4.14 0.25 -2.89
CA PHE A 176 -4.65 -0.18 -4.20
C PHE A 176 -5.58 0.85 -4.84
N HIS A 177 -5.80 1.98 -4.19
CA HIS A 177 -6.62 3.09 -4.68
C HIS A 177 -5.76 4.34 -4.85
N GLY A 178 -6.04 5.12 -5.91
CA GLY A 178 -5.26 6.34 -6.23
C GLY A 178 -5.20 7.36 -5.11
N PHE A 179 -6.26 7.49 -4.30
CA PHE A 179 -6.27 8.38 -3.15
C PHE A 179 -5.27 7.94 -2.07
N GLY A 180 -5.23 6.65 -1.74
CA GLY A 180 -4.27 6.13 -0.77
C GLY A 180 -2.84 6.13 -1.29
N LEU A 181 -2.61 5.59 -2.48
CA LEU A 181 -1.27 5.50 -3.05
C LEU A 181 -0.73 6.87 -3.48
N GLY A 182 -1.54 7.67 -4.17
CA GLY A 182 -1.14 8.97 -4.72
C GLY A 182 -1.08 10.05 -3.65
N VAL A 183 -2.22 10.36 -2.99
CA VAL A 183 -2.29 11.48 -2.03
C VAL A 183 -1.60 11.15 -0.71
N CYS A 184 -1.94 9.99 -0.10
CA CYS A 184 -1.41 9.71 1.24
C CYS A 184 0.05 9.25 1.25
N VAL A 185 0.52 8.58 0.19
CA VAL A 185 1.86 7.99 0.19
C VAL A 185 2.80 8.70 -0.78
N HIS A 186 2.49 8.71 -2.08
CA HIS A 186 3.42 9.25 -3.07
C HIS A 186 3.68 10.75 -2.86
N THR A 187 2.63 11.54 -2.66
CA THR A 187 2.77 12.98 -2.35
C THR A 187 3.70 13.20 -1.17
N MET A 188 3.46 12.51 -0.06
CA MET A 188 4.26 12.71 1.15
C MET A 188 5.72 12.31 0.93
N LEU A 189 5.97 11.11 0.40
CA LEU A 189 7.33 10.60 0.24
C LEU A 189 8.14 11.38 -0.80
N SER A 190 7.52 11.79 -1.91
CA SER A 190 8.19 12.57 -2.95
C SER A 190 8.57 13.99 -2.50
N GLN A 191 7.91 14.50 -1.47
CA GLN A 191 8.15 15.84 -0.93
C GLN A 191 8.88 15.81 0.43
N GLY A 192 9.46 14.68 0.81
CA GLY A 192 10.22 14.54 2.06
C GLY A 192 9.37 14.41 3.32
N GLY A 193 8.09 14.12 3.20
CA GLY A 193 7.19 13.83 4.31
C GLY A 193 7.31 12.39 4.81
N ARG A 194 6.45 12.02 5.75
CA ARG A 194 6.40 10.69 6.39
C ARG A 194 4.99 10.13 6.34
N CYS A 195 4.87 8.80 6.23
CA CYS A 195 3.60 8.10 6.25
C CYS A 195 3.49 7.23 7.51
N ILE A 196 2.44 7.44 8.29
CA ILE A 196 2.05 6.54 9.37
C ILE A 196 1.01 5.58 8.78
N LEU A 197 1.44 4.38 8.44
CA LEU A 197 0.57 3.41 7.76
C LEU A 197 -0.45 2.82 8.72
N VAL A 198 -1.71 2.78 8.31
CA VAL A 198 -2.81 2.19 9.05
C VAL A 198 -3.32 0.96 8.28
N PRO A 199 -2.90 -0.26 8.66
CA PRO A 199 -3.26 -1.48 7.93
C PRO A 199 -4.75 -1.81 8.00
N ARG A 200 -5.38 -1.44 9.11
CA ARG A 200 -6.81 -1.65 9.36
C ARG A 200 -7.41 -0.44 10.06
N PHE A 201 -8.37 0.18 9.41
CA PHE A 201 -9.08 1.32 9.98
C PHE A 201 -10.08 0.89 11.05
N THR A 202 -10.02 1.55 12.21
CA THR A 202 -11.14 1.71 13.15
C THR A 202 -11.12 3.16 13.63
N ALA A 203 -12.28 3.79 13.79
CA ALA A 203 -12.34 5.19 14.22
C ALA A 203 -11.55 5.43 15.52
N LYS A 204 -11.69 4.54 16.50
CA LYS A 204 -10.96 4.61 17.79
C LYS A 204 -9.44 4.53 17.63
N SER A 205 -8.94 3.61 16.79
CA SER A 205 -7.50 3.50 16.57
C SER A 205 -6.95 4.70 15.79
N TYR A 206 -7.72 5.19 14.83
CA TYR A 206 -7.34 6.34 14.01
C TYR A 206 -7.20 7.60 14.85
N ALA A 207 -8.20 7.92 15.68
CA ALA A 207 -8.17 9.02 16.62
C ALA A 207 -6.93 8.96 17.55
N LYS A 208 -6.67 7.77 18.12
CA LYS A 208 -5.49 7.54 18.96
C LYS A 208 -4.17 7.73 18.22
N LEU A 209 -4.10 7.36 16.94
CA LEU A 209 -2.88 7.49 16.14
C LEU A 209 -2.59 8.94 15.75
N ILE A 210 -3.61 9.76 15.49
CA ILE A 210 -3.46 11.20 15.23
C ILE A 210 -2.69 11.85 16.39
N THR A 211 -3.19 11.68 17.59
CA THR A 211 -2.59 12.29 18.81
C THR A 211 -1.23 11.66 19.13
N LYS A 212 -1.13 10.32 19.13
CA LYS A 212 0.09 9.61 19.49
C LYS A 212 1.29 9.99 18.61
N TYR A 213 1.08 10.15 17.31
CA TYR A 213 2.16 10.44 16.36
C TYR A 213 2.25 11.92 15.97
N HIS A 214 1.37 12.77 16.52
CA HIS A 214 1.27 14.19 16.17
C HIS A 214 1.24 14.34 14.63
N CYS A 215 0.22 13.72 14.01
CA CYS A 215 0.06 13.76 12.58
C CYS A 215 -0.27 15.17 12.11
N ASN A 216 0.33 15.59 11.00
CA ASN A 216 0.11 16.92 10.42
C ASN A 216 -1.00 16.90 9.37
N PHE A 217 -1.18 15.78 8.72
CA PHE A 217 -2.21 15.58 7.70
C PHE A 217 -2.96 14.29 7.90
N ILE A 218 -4.25 14.33 7.63
CA ILE A 218 -5.12 13.15 7.55
C ILE A 218 -5.90 13.19 6.24
N ALA A 219 -6.22 12.02 5.72
CA ALA A 219 -7.01 11.89 4.52
C ALA A 219 -8.11 10.85 4.71
N GLY A 220 -9.29 11.15 4.20
CA GLY A 220 -10.43 10.27 4.39
C GLY A 220 -11.61 10.60 3.50
N VAL A 221 -12.60 9.73 3.54
CA VAL A 221 -13.92 9.94 2.96
C VAL A 221 -14.89 10.47 4.03
N PRO A 222 -16.01 11.12 3.68
CA PRO A 222 -16.93 11.71 4.65
C PRO A 222 -17.34 10.77 5.79
N THR A 223 -17.58 9.50 5.49
CA THR A 223 -17.95 8.48 6.50
C THR A 223 -16.84 8.21 7.53
N LEU A 224 -15.56 8.43 7.17
CA LEU A 224 -14.45 8.34 8.11
C LEU A 224 -14.54 9.49 9.14
N TYR A 225 -14.75 10.70 8.67
CA TYR A 225 -14.86 11.89 9.53
C TYR A 225 -16.11 11.83 10.43
N GLU A 226 -17.25 11.42 9.89
CA GLU A 226 -18.45 11.18 10.69
C GLU A 226 -18.19 10.16 11.81
N ALA A 227 -17.49 9.07 11.50
CA ALA A 227 -17.13 8.06 12.51
C ALA A 227 -16.20 8.63 13.60
N LEU A 228 -15.32 9.56 13.25
CA LEU A 228 -14.48 10.25 14.23
C LEU A 228 -15.29 11.19 15.11
N LEU A 229 -16.19 12.00 14.52
CA LEU A 229 -17.03 12.96 15.24
C LEU A 229 -17.95 12.28 16.28
N ARG A 230 -18.35 11.03 16.02
CA ARG A 230 -19.17 10.24 16.96
C ARG A 230 -18.41 9.66 18.14
N LEU A 231 -17.09 9.84 18.19
CA LEU A 231 -16.27 9.34 19.31
C LEU A 231 -16.14 10.41 20.40
N SER A 232 -16.63 10.13 21.59
CA SER A 232 -16.44 11.01 22.77
C SER A 232 -14.94 11.30 23.07
N SER A 233 -14.06 10.36 22.71
CA SER A 233 -12.61 10.58 22.86
C SER A 233 -12.04 11.66 21.94
N MET A 234 -12.77 12.12 20.92
CA MET A 234 -12.35 13.21 20.05
C MET A 234 -12.67 14.59 20.61
N GLU A 235 -13.63 14.70 21.53
CA GLU A 235 -14.03 15.98 22.15
C GLU A 235 -12.87 16.68 22.86
N ASN A 236 -11.96 15.89 23.47
CA ASN A 236 -10.80 16.38 24.20
C ASN A 236 -9.48 15.94 23.55
N ALA A 237 -9.49 15.52 22.28
CA ALA A 237 -8.29 15.11 21.58
C ALA A 237 -7.41 16.32 21.23
N ASP A 238 -6.12 16.24 21.52
CA ASP A 238 -5.17 17.25 21.05
C ASP A 238 -4.95 17.07 19.54
N LEU A 239 -5.53 17.96 18.76
CA LEU A 239 -5.42 18.03 17.30
C LEU A 239 -4.56 19.21 16.84
N SER A 240 -3.84 19.88 17.74
CA SER A 240 -3.04 21.07 17.45
C SER A 240 -1.93 20.83 16.41
N SER A 241 -1.52 19.56 16.23
CA SER A 241 -0.53 19.19 15.22
C SER A 241 -1.09 19.16 13.80
N LEU A 242 -2.43 19.09 13.61
CA LEU A 242 -3.05 19.01 12.30
C LEU A 242 -2.93 20.34 11.56
N LYS A 243 -2.41 20.27 10.34
CA LYS A 243 -2.27 21.39 9.39
C LYS A 243 -3.29 21.30 8.25
N GLY A 244 -3.75 20.09 7.92
CA GLY A 244 -4.68 19.88 6.83
C GLY A 244 -5.40 18.54 6.87
N VAL A 245 -6.56 18.54 6.20
CA VAL A 245 -7.47 17.40 6.05
C VAL A 245 -7.84 17.28 4.57
N PHE A 246 -7.74 16.10 3.99
CA PHE A 246 -8.07 15.83 2.59
C PHE A 246 -9.32 14.96 2.46
#